data_24b8001a599a733352e9e906cfe06d79
#
_entry.id   24b8001a599a733352e9e906cfe06d79
#
_cell.length_a   1.000
_cell.length_b   1.000
_cell.length_c   1.000
_cell.angle_alpha   90.00
_cell.angle_beta   90.00
_cell.angle_gamma   90.00
#
_symmetry.space_group_name_H-M   'P 1'
#
loop_
_entity.id
_entity.type
_entity.pdbx_description
1 polymer ?
#
loop_
_entity_poly.entity_id
_entity_poly.type
_entity_poly.pdbx_seq_one_letter_code
_entity_poly.pdbx_strand_id
1 'polypeptide(L)'
;SLIVLSELEIYSSRFFIYYFILLFLCITFYRLLFRYGIQLYRSHGGNIRTVLYLGSTENIAELYHEMTSDATTGYRVLGYFDTTPNAKFPASCTYLGKPEQAIDYLTKNKVNQLYCCLPSALSECIVPVINYCENNLIHFYSVPNVRNYLRHRMYFEMIGSVPILSIRKEPLGKIENRLIKRIFDVAFSLLFLCTLFPIIFLIVGVTIKITSPGPIFFRQKRNGLNNKEFWCYKFRSMKVNKESDTLQATLNDPRKTKFGDFMRQTNIDELPQFINVLLGDMSIVGPRPHMLKHTEEYSKIINKYMVRHFIKPGITGWAQVTG
;
A
#
# COMPACT_ATOMS: atom_id res chain seq x y z
N SER A 1 -30.46 9.47 -37.87
CA SER A 1 -30.47 9.59 -36.39
C SER A 1 -31.87 9.81 -35.80
N LEU A 2 -32.82 10.35 -36.57
CA LEU A 2 -34.23 10.51 -36.14
C LEU A 2 -35.02 9.20 -36.14
N ILE A 3 -34.67 8.23 -36.99
CA ILE A 3 -35.34 6.92 -37.12
C ILE A 3 -35.06 6.04 -35.87
N VAL A 4 -33.86 6.16 -35.30
CA VAL A 4 -33.49 5.41 -34.07
C VAL A 4 -34.24 5.92 -32.83
N LEU A 5 -34.62 7.20 -32.80
CA LEU A 5 -35.39 7.79 -31.70
C LEU A 5 -36.89 7.43 -31.75
N SER A 6 -37.45 7.16 -32.93
CA SER A 6 -38.85 6.76 -33.12
C SER A 6 -39.10 5.29 -32.77
N GLU A 7 -38.09 4.42 -32.84
CA GLU A 7 -38.21 3.03 -32.38
C GLU A 7 -38.13 2.86 -30.86
N LEU A 8 -37.61 3.86 -30.14
CA LEU A 8 -37.55 3.86 -28.68
C LEU A 8 -38.90 4.13 -27.97
N GLU A 9 -39.94 4.58 -28.69
CA GLU A 9 -41.30 4.77 -28.11
C GLU A 9 -42.05 3.47 -27.87
N ILE A 10 -41.55 2.31 -28.30
CA ILE A 10 -42.22 1.01 -28.19
C ILE A 10 -41.98 0.34 -26.83
N TYR A 11 -41.05 0.84 -26.02
CA TYR A 11 -40.86 0.27 -24.68
C TYR A 11 -41.87 0.79 -23.69
N SER A 12 -42.91 -0.04 -23.42
CA SER A 12 -43.93 0.22 -22.38
C SER A 12 -43.28 0.64 -21.07
N SER A 13 -43.85 1.60 -20.35
CA SER A 13 -43.46 2.02 -18.99
C SER A 13 -43.23 0.82 -18.04
N ARG A 14 -43.88 -0.31 -18.29
CA ARG A 14 -43.69 -1.58 -17.57
C ARG A 14 -42.31 -2.16 -17.79
N PHE A 15 -41.71 -2.02 -18.98
CA PHE A 15 -40.34 -2.48 -19.26
C PHE A 15 -39.31 -1.76 -18.39
N PHE A 16 -39.42 -0.45 -18.26
CA PHE A 16 -38.51 0.31 -17.40
C PHE A 16 -38.68 -0.05 -15.92
N ILE A 17 -39.92 -0.30 -15.47
CA ILE A 17 -40.15 -0.75 -14.09
C ILE A 17 -39.48 -2.12 -13.84
N TYR A 18 -39.67 -3.10 -14.74
CA TYR A 18 -39.03 -4.40 -14.60
C TYR A 18 -37.50 -4.32 -14.69
N TYR A 19 -36.98 -3.47 -15.60
CA TYR A 19 -35.55 -3.22 -15.70
C TYR A 19 -34.95 -2.66 -14.41
N PHE A 20 -35.58 -1.65 -13.83
CA PHE A 20 -35.11 -1.06 -12.56
C PHE A 20 -35.25 -2.03 -11.37
N ILE A 21 -36.31 -2.81 -11.31
CA ILE A 21 -36.50 -3.85 -10.29
C ILE A 21 -35.39 -4.90 -10.43
N LEU A 22 -35.17 -5.40 -11.64
CA LEU A 22 -34.13 -6.39 -11.92
C LEU A 22 -32.73 -5.83 -11.58
N LEU A 23 -32.44 -4.61 -12.00
CA LEU A 23 -31.19 -3.91 -11.71
C LEU A 23 -30.96 -3.77 -10.20
N PHE A 24 -31.99 -3.36 -9.47
CA PHE A 24 -31.94 -3.25 -8.01
C PHE A 24 -31.67 -4.61 -7.35
N LEU A 25 -32.36 -5.66 -7.78
CA LEU A 25 -32.14 -7.02 -7.26
C LEU A 25 -30.73 -7.51 -7.56
N CYS A 26 -30.24 -7.32 -8.79
CA CYS A 26 -28.89 -7.69 -9.17
C CYS A 26 -27.82 -6.96 -8.36
N ILE A 27 -27.97 -5.63 -8.16
CA ILE A 27 -27.04 -4.84 -7.35
C ILE A 27 -27.07 -5.29 -5.88
N THR A 28 -28.28 -5.54 -5.35
CA THR A 28 -28.44 -6.00 -3.96
C THR A 28 -27.82 -7.37 -3.77
N PHE A 29 -28.11 -8.31 -4.67
CA PHE A 29 -27.52 -9.66 -4.67
C PHE A 29 -25.99 -9.61 -4.77
N TYR A 30 -25.45 -8.81 -5.70
CA TYR A 30 -24.00 -8.61 -5.84
C TYR A 30 -23.38 -8.05 -4.55
N ARG A 31 -23.99 -7.06 -3.92
CA ARG A 31 -23.53 -6.49 -2.65
C ARG A 31 -23.51 -7.51 -1.51
N LEU A 32 -24.57 -8.32 -1.40
CA LEU A 32 -24.65 -9.38 -0.39
C LEU A 32 -23.60 -10.46 -0.62
N LEU A 33 -23.46 -10.91 -1.87
CA LEU A 33 -22.47 -11.91 -2.27
C LEU A 33 -21.04 -11.42 -1.98
N PHE A 34 -20.75 -10.18 -2.36
CA PHE A 34 -19.46 -9.56 -2.12
C PHE A 34 -19.14 -9.40 -0.63
N ARG A 35 -20.14 -8.96 0.16
CA ARG A 35 -20.03 -8.86 1.61
C ARG A 35 -19.76 -10.23 2.24
N TYR A 36 -20.52 -11.23 1.85
CA TYR A 36 -20.32 -12.61 2.31
C TYR A 36 -18.95 -13.16 1.91
N GLY A 37 -18.52 -12.95 0.67
CA GLY A 37 -17.19 -13.35 0.20
C GLY A 37 -16.05 -12.71 0.99
N ILE A 38 -16.15 -11.41 1.32
CA ILE A 38 -15.17 -10.73 2.17
C ILE A 38 -15.18 -11.31 3.59
N GLN A 39 -16.35 -11.58 4.16
CA GLN A 39 -16.48 -12.18 5.47
C GLN A 39 -15.82 -13.55 5.51
N LEU A 40 -16.09 -14.39 4.52
CA LEU A 40 -15.50 -15.71 4.39
C LEU A 40 -13.97 -15.65 4.21
N TYR A 41 -13.48 -14.72 3.38
CA TYR A 41 -12.04 -14.50 3.19
C TYR A 41 -11.33 -14.09 4.49
N ARG A 42 -11.95 -13.22 5.30
CA ARG A 42 -11.42 -12.78 6.59
C ARG A 42 -11.48 -13.87 7.65
N SER A 43 -12.55 -14.66 7.69
CA SER A 43 -12.69 -15.79 8.65
C SER A 43 -11.63 -16.87 8.41
N HIS A 44 -11.12 -17.01 7.17
CA HIS A 44 -10.00 -17.89 6.85
C HIS A 44 -8.61 -17.24 7.02
N GLY A 45 -8.53 -16.12 7.74
CA GLY A 45 -7.25 -15.45 8.04
C GLY A 45 -6.76 -14.49 6.95
N GLY A 46 -7.56 -14.22 5.93
CA GLY A 46 -7.23 -13.26 4.89
C GLY A 46 -7.33 -11.82 5.39
N ASN A 47 -6.28 -11.02 5.15
CA ASN A 47 -6.24 -9.58 5.46
C ASN A 47 -6.46 -9.23 6.95
N ILE A 48 -5.95 -10.08 7.87
CA ILE A 48 -5.94 -9.76 9.31
C ILE A 48 -4.88 -8.70 9.60
N ARG A 49 -5.26 -7.67 10.37
CA ARG A 49 -4.38 -6.64 10.87
C ARG A 49 -4.12 -6.87 12.35
N THR A 50 -2.86 -7.06 12.71
CA THR A 50 -2.46 -7.17 14.12
C THR A 50 -2.37 -5.80 14.76
N VAL A 51 -3.00 -5.64 15.90
CA VAL A 51 -3.16 -4.38 16.64
C VAL A 51 -2.53 -4.49 18.03
N LEU A 52 -1.83 -3.44 18.43
CA LEU A 52 -1.26 -3.28 19.74
C LEU A 52 -1.73 -1.95 20.36
N TYR A 53 -2.01 -1.95 21.66
CA TYR A 53 -2.40 -0.74 22.38
C TYR A 53 -1.28 -0.24 23.30
N LEU A 54 -1.15 1.09 23.36
CA LEU A 54 -0.33 1.83 24.34
C LEU A 54 -1.26 2.68 25.21
N GLY A 55 -1.49 2.22 26.44
CA GLY A 55 -2.46 2.77 27.38
C GLY A 55 -3.77 1.98 27.39
N SER A 56 -4.53 2.12 28.47
CA SER A 56 -5.76 1.37 28.75
C SER A 56 -6.91 2.28 29.19
N THR A 57 -7.13 3.40 28.48
CA THR A 57 -8.24 4.32 28.73
C THR A 57 -9.58 3.74 28.27
N GLU A 58 -10.68 4.34 28.74
CA GLU A 58 -12.03 3.96 28.34
C GLU A 58 -12.20 3.99 26.81
N ASN A 59 -11.64 5.01 26.13
CA ASN A 59 -11.67 5.11 24.68
C ASN A 59 -10.99 3.94 23.96
N ILE A 60 -9.90 3.40 24.53
CA ILE A 60 -9.24 2.20 23.99
C ILE A 60 -10.08 0.96 24.25
N ALA A 61 -10.77 0.88 25.40
CA ALA A 61 -11.66 -0.24 25.69
C ALA A 61 -12.87 -0.26 24.71
N GLU A 62 -13.45 0.90 24.41
CA GLU A 62 -14.47 1.02 23.37
C GLU A 62 -13.94 0.62 21.99
N LEU A 63 -12.75 1.12 21.63
CA LEU A 63 -12.09 0.74 20.37
C LEU A 63 -11.82 -0.77 20.30
N TYR A 64 -11.40 -1.39 21.40
CA TYR A 64 -11.23 -2.82 21.48
C TYR A 64 -12.56 -3.55 21.21
N HIS A 65 -13.65 -3.13 21.82
CA HIS A 65 -14.97 -3.72 21.59
C HIS A 65 -15.41 -3.57 20.13
N GLU A 66 -15.27 -2.39 19.54
CA GLU A 66 -15.60 -2.14 18.12
C GLU A 66 -14.77 -3.04 17.17
N MET A 67 -13.47 -3.21 17.45
CA MET A 67 -12.59 -4.03 16.62
C MET A 67 -12.84 -5.53 16.77
N THR A 68 -13.30 -5.99 17.94
CA THR A 68 -13.47 -7.41 18.27
C THR A 68 -14.93 -7.88 18.29
N SER A 69 -15.90 -6.96 18.16
CA SER A 69 -17.35 -7.26 18.14
C SER A 69 -17.74 -8.23 17.03
N ASP A 70 -17.05 -8.19 15.90
CA ASP A 70 -17.30 -9.05 14.77
C ASP A 70 -15.96 -9.56 14.19
N ALA A 71 -15.82 -10.88 14.06
CA ALA A 71 -14.65 -11.51 13.46
C ALA A 71 -14.38 -11.03 12.02
N THR A 72 -15.38 -10.44 11.36
CA THR A 72 -15.28 -9.91 10.00
C THR A 72 -14.60 -8.55 9.91
N THR A 73 -14.35 -7.87 11.03
CA THR A 73 -13.60 -6.60 11.09
C THR A 73 -12.17 -6.76 10.59
N GLY A 74 -11.60 -7.98 10.75
CA GLY A 74 -10.24 -8.30 10.31
C GLY A 74 -9.16 -7.73 11.23
N TYR A 75 -9.48 -7.44 12.50
CA TYR A 75 -8.51 -7.04 13.50
C TYR A 75 -8.21 -8.18 14.47
N ARG A 76 -6.92 -8.31 14.83
CA ARG A 76 -6.44 -9.22 15.86
C ARG A 76 -5.65 -8.40 16.88
N VAL A 77 -6.22 -8.19 18.05
CA VAL A 77 -5.55 -7.48 19.13
C VAL A 77 -4.58 -8.44 19.84
N LEU A 78 -3.33 -8.00 19.98
CA LEU A 78 -2.27 -8.77 20.64
C LEU A 78 -2.22 -8.51 22.13
N GLY A 79 -2.57 -7.31 22.57
CA GLY A 79 -2.55 -6.89 23.96
C GLY A 79 -2.33 -5.39 24.12
N TYR A 80 -2.04 -4.98 25.37
CA TYR A 80 -1.77 -3.58 25.67
C TYR A 80 -0.59 -3.41 26.64
N PHE A 81 0.07 -2.28 26.54
CA PHE A 81 1.06 -1.76 27.47
C PHE A 81 0.49 -0.59 28.25
N ASP A 82 0.73 -0.55 29.55
CA ASP A 82 0.38 0.57 30.41
C ASP A 82 1.32 0.67 31.59
N THR A 83 1.32 1.77 32.32
CA THR A 83 2.12 1.94 33.55
C THR A 83 1.74 0.91 34.61
N THR A 84 0.46 0.57 34.70
CA THR A 84 -0.10 -0.44 35.61
C THR A 84 -1.18 -1.26 34.91
N PRO A 85 -1.38 -2.54 35.28
CA PRO A 85 -2.51 -3.32 34.79
C PRO A 85 -3.85 -2.65 35.15
N ASN A 86 -4.74 -2.51 34.20
CA ASN A 86 -6.05 -1.89 34.40
C ASN A 86 -7.13 -2.96 34.60
N ALA A 87 -7.63 -3.13 35.82
CA ALA A 87 -8.65 -4.11 36.15
C ALA A 87 -10.02 -3.85 35.44
N LYS A 88 -10.26 -2.63 34.97
CA LYS A 88 -11.48 -2.26 34.23
C LYS A 88 -11.35 -2.52 32.72
N PHE A 89 -10.15 -2.86 32.25
CA PHE A 89 -9.93 -3.16 30.83
C PHE A 89 -10.45 -4.58 30.51
N PRO A 90 -10.93 -4.86 29.27
CA PRO A 90 -11.47 -6.18 28.92
C PRO A 90 -10.49 -7.32 29.25
N ALA A 91 -10.94 -8.30 30.00
CA ALA A 91 -10.11 -9.46 30.45
C ALA A 91 -9.55 -10.28 29.26
N SER A 92 -10.19 -10.20 28.11
CA SER A 92 -9.74 -10.83 26.86
C SER A 92 -8.54 -10.12 26.20
N CYS A 93 -8.19 -8.91 26.63
CA CYS A 93 -7.02 -8.19 26.15
C CYS A 93 -5.86 -8.30 27.15
N THR A 94 -4.79 -9.00 26.77
CA THR A 94 -3.67 -9.34 27.65
C THR A 94 -2.83 -8.09 27.97
N TYR A 95 -2.50 -7.89 29.25
CA TYR A 95 -1.49 -6.93 29.68
C TYR A 95 -0.10 -7.48 29.34
N LEU A 96 0.71 -6.70 28.61
CA LEU A 96 2.02 -7.11 28.10
C LEU A 96 3.20 -6.51 28.86
N GLY A 97 2.97 -5.48 29.66
CA GLY A 97 4.02 -4.81 30.43
C GLY A 97 3.94 -3.29 30.39
N LYS A 98 5.06 -2.64 30.74
CA LYS A 98 5.18 -1.18 30.77
C LYS A 98 5.45 -0.59 29.39
N PRO A 99 5.11 0.69 29.12
CA PRO A 99 5.32 1.36 27.84
C PRO A 99 6.75 1.30 27.30
N GLU A 100 7.76 1.31 28.19
CA GLU A 100 9.18 1.24 27.83
C GLU A 100 9.55 -0.08 27.12
N GLN A 101 8.82 -1.15 27.43
CA GLN A 101 9.03 -2.49 26.85
C GLN A 101 8.35 -2.67 25.48
N ALA A 102 7.60 -1.66 25.04
CA ALA A 102 6.83 -1.77 23.79
C ALA A 102 7.74 -1.96 22.55
N ILE A 103 8.89 -1.27 22.49
CA ILE A 103 9.83 -1.41 21.38
C ILE A 103 10.39 -2.82 21.30
N ASP A 104 10.79 -3.42 22.43
CA ASP A 104 11.30 -4.79 22.47
C ASP A 104 10.25 -5.82 22.02
N TYR A 105 8.99 -5.55 22.33
CA TYR A 105 7.89 -6.38 21.86
C TYR A 105 7.65 -6.24 20.36
N LEU A 106 7.69 -5.00 19.85
CA LEU A 106 7.52 -4.68 18.42
C LEU A 106 8.64 -5.28 17.55
N THR A 107 9.86 -5.43 18.08
CA THR A 107 10.96 -6.08 17.37
C THR A 107 10.76 -7.60 17.21
N LYS A 108 10.10 -8.23 18.17
CA LYS A 108 9.90 -9.68 18.21
C LYS A 108 8.60 -10.14 17.55
N ASN A 109 7.61 -9.26 17.46
CA ASN A 109 6.27 -9.58 17.01
C ASN A 109 5.86 -8.70 15.81
N LYS A 110 5.20 -9.33 14.83
CA LYS A 110 4.67 -8.60 13.69
C LYS A 110 3.41 -7.83 14.06
N VAL A 111 3.51 -6.52 14.16
CA VAL A 111 2.41 -5.60 14.43
C VAL A 111 2.15 -4.74 13.20
N ASN A 112 0.88 -4.57 12.82
CA ASN A 112 0.51 -3.73 11.68
C ASN A 112 0.08 -2.32 12.12
N GLN A 113 -0.58 -2.23 13.28
CA GLN A 113 -1.15 -0.98 13.79
C GLN A 113 -0.92 -0.85 15.28
N LEU A 114 -0.58 0.35 15.72
CA LEU A 114 -0.39 0.69 17.12
C LEU A 114 -1.28 1.90 17.46
N TYR A 115 -2.09 1.75 18.50
CA TYR A 115 -2.99 2.79 19.01
C TYR A 115 -2.52 3.24 20.38
N CYS A 116 -2.25 4.54 20.51
CA CYS A 116 -1.71 5.15 21.72
C CYS A 116 -2.71 6.12 22.34
N CYS A 117 -2.99 5.96 23.62
CA CYS A 117 -3.78 6.89 24.43
C CYS A 117 -3.01 7.42 25.66
N LEU A 118 -1.71 7.11 25.74
CA LEU A 118 -0.89 7.62 26.85
C LEU A 118 -0.84 9.15 26.87
N PRO A 119 -0.82 9.77 28.04
CA PRO A 119 -0.74 11.23 28.16
C PRO A 119 0.60 11.76 27.64
N SER A 120 0.58 13.01 27.18
CA SER A 120 1.79 13.69 26.66
C SER A 120 2.92 13.85 27.68
N ALA A 121 2.61 13.72 28.97
CA ALA A 121 3.63 13.66 30.04
C ALA A 121 4.60 12.47 29.85
N LEU A 122 4.18 11.41 29.16
CA LEU A 122 5.01 10.24 28.81
C LEU A 122 5.63 10.36 27.41
N SER A 123 5.80 11.57 26.89
CA SER A 123 6.36 11.81 25.55
C SER A 123 7.73 11.18 25.35
N GLU A 124 8.55 11.10 26.40
CA GLU A 124 9.87 10.44 26.35
C GLU A 124 9.79 8.97 25.94
N CYS A 125 8.72 8.27 26.35
CA CYS A 125 8.48 6.88 25.93
C CYS A 125 7.75 6.79 24.58
N ILE A 126 6.86 7.74 24.28
CA ILE A 126 6.00 7.71 23.08
C ILE A 126 6.80 8.06 21.81
N VAL A 127 7.67 9.09 21.86
CA VAL A 127 8.41 9.56 20.69
C VAL A 127 9.32 8.47 20.09
N PRO A 128 10.10 7.70 20.87
CA PRO A 128 10.86 6.57 20.33
C PRO A 128 9.98 5.49 19.66
N VAL A 129 8.80 5.22 20.24
CA VAL A 129 7.86 4.25 19.65
C VAL A 129 7.28 4.76 18.34
N ILE A 130 6.93 6.05 18.24
CA ILE A 130 6.48 6.67 16.98
C ILE A 130 7.56 6.51 15.90
N ASN A 131 8.80 6.88 16.22
CA ASN A 131 9.92 6.76 15.29
C ASN A 131 10.16 5.32 14.86
N TYR A 132 10.07 4.38 15.80
CA TYR A 132 10.18 2.96 15.51
C TYR A 132 9.05 2.49 14.56
N CYS A 133 7.81 2.88 14.82
CA CYS A 133 6.66 2.54 13.98
C CYS A 133 6.82 3.07 12.55
N GLU A 134 7.24 4.33 12.39
CA GLU A 134 7.44 4.94 11.07
C GLU A 134 8.59 4.28 10.28
N ASN A 135 9.63 3.83 10.98
CA ASN A 135 10.76 3.14 10.34
C ASN A 135 10.47 1.67 10.00
N ASN A 136 9.48 1.06 10.65
CA ASN A 136 9.15 -0.37 10.49
C ASN A 136 7.78 -0.63 9.85
N LEU A 137 7.18 0.37 9.18
CA LEU A 137 5.90 0.24 8.47
C LEU A 137 4.71 -0.13 9.38
N ILE A 138 4.76 0.29 10.65
CA ILE A 138 3.69 0.14 11.60
C ILE A 138 2.87 1.43 11.59
N HIS A 139 1.56 1.32 11.37
CA HIS A 139 0.68 2.50 11.38
C HIS A 139 0.42 2.95 12.82
N PHE A 140 0.91 4.12 13.17
CA PHE A 140 0.70 4.69 14.49
C PHE A 140 -0.54 5.59 14.50
N TYR A 141 -1.45 5.35 15.45
CA TYR A 141 -2.65 6.14 15.69
C TYR A 141 -2.67 6.65 17.13
N SER A 142 -2.97 7.93 17.32
CA SER A 142 -3.24 8.47 18.66
C SER A 142 -4.75 8.49 18.89
N VAL A 143 -5.18 7.87 19.98
CA VAL A 143 -6.56 7.92 20.46
C VAL A 143 -6.65 9.05 21.48
N PRO A 144 -7.34 10.16 21.18
CA PRO A 144 -7.29 11.33 22.02
C PRO A 144 -7.94 11.06 23.37
N ASN A 145 -7.17 11.26 24.43
CA ASN A 145 -7.72 11.72 25.68
C ASN A 145 -7.62 13.25 25.62
N VAL A 146 -8.65 14.01 25.92
CA VAL A 146 -8.84 15.44 25.63
C VAL A 146 -7.65 16.37 26.01
N ARG A 147 -6.61 15.84 26.64
CA ARG A 147 -5.39 16.54 27.09
C ARG A 147 -4.11 16.23 26.29
N ASN A 148 -4.15 15.39 25.26
CA ASN A 148 -2.94 15.02 24.50
C ASN A 148 -2.66 16.00 23.36
N TYR A 149 -1.95 17.07 23.66
CA TYR A 149 -1.42 18.00 22.66
C TYR A 149 -0.06 17.50 22.17
N LEU A 150 -0.05 16.64 21.14
CA LEU A 150 1.18 16.36 20.41
C LEU A 150 1.51 17.51 19.45
N ARG A 151 2.78 17.91 19.39
CA ARG A 151 3.26 19.01 18.52
C ARG A 151 3.13 18.76 17.01
N HIS A 152 2.56 17.64 16.59
CA HIS A 152 2.42 17.24 15.18
C HIS A 152 1.01 17.51 14.68
N ARG A 153 0.88 17.86 13.40
CA ARG A 153 -0.42 17.92 12.73
C ARG A 153 -1.01 16.50 12.71
N MET A 154 -2.18 16.35 13.32
CA MET A 154 -2.88 15.07 13.33
C MET A 154 -4.13 15.16 12.46
N TYR A 155 -4.47 14.02 11.85
CA TYR A 155 -5.68 13.87 11.06
C TYR A 155 -6.69 13.11 11.88
N PHE A 156 -7.90 13.67 11.96
CA PHE A 156 -9.00 13.09 12.68
C PHE A 156 -9.69 12.03 11.81
N GLU A 157 -9.84 10.84 12.33
CA GLU A 157 -10.54 9.73 11.69
C GLU A 157 -11.47 9.07 12.70
N MET A 158 -12.52 8.37 12.23
CA MET A 158 -13.44 7.62 13.06
C MET A 158 -13.32 6.12 12.77
N ILE A 159 -13.21 5.30 13.82
CA ILE A 159 -13.41 3.85 13.74
C ILE A 159 -14.63 3.51 14.59
N GLY A 160 -15.76 3.20 13.92
CA GLY A 160 -17.06 3.13 14.58
C GLY A 160 -17.40 4.49 15.20
N SER A 161 -17.71 4.51 16.50
CA SER A 161 -17.99 5.72 17.29
C SER A 161 -16.76 6.36 17.92
N VAL A 162 -15.57 5.73 17.81
CA VAL A 162 -14.37 6.19 18.50
C VAL A 162 -13.53 7.10 17.60
N PRO A 163 -13.25 8.36 18.04
CA PRO A 163 -12.35 9.26 17.33
C PRO A 163 -10.90 8.84 17.52
N ILE A 164 -10.16 8.81 16.41
CA ILE A 164 -8.71 8.55 16.40
C ILE A 164 -7.98 9.69 15.70
N LEU A 165 -6.73 9.89 16.09
CA LEU A 165 -5.83 10.86 15.44
C LEU A 165 -4.69 10.10 14.78
N SER A 166 -4.58 10.22 13.47
CA SER A 166 -3.44 9.69 12.72
C SER A 166 -2.42 10.79 12.45
N ILE A 167 -1.14 10.42 12.44
CA ILE A 167 -0.04 11.35 12.13
C ILE A 167 -0.03 11.69 10.63
N ARG A 168 -0.60 10.83 9.81
CA ARG A 168 -0.62 10.97 8.36
C ARG A 168 -2.00 10.74 7.80
N LYS A 169 -2.35 11.57 6.81
CA LYS A 169 -3.53 11.30 5.98
C LYS A 169 -3.18 10.22 4.98
N GLU A 170 -3.86 9.09 5.04
CA GLU A 170 -3.70 7.97 4.12
C GLU A 170 -4.89 7.88 3.15
N PRO A 171 -4.91 8.64 2.04
CA PRO A 171 -6.04 8.61 1.11
C PRO A 171 -6.31 7.21 0.56
N LEU A 172 -5.26 6.40 0.39
CA LEU A 172 -5.36 5.01 -0.07
C LEU A 172 -5.72 4.01 1.07
N GLY A 173 -5.92 4.48 2.29
CA GLY A 173 -6.54 3.71 3.38
C GLY A 173 -7.99 3.35 3.07
N LYS A 174 -8.71 4.24 2.38
CA LYS A 174 -10.09 4.00 1.95
C LYS A 174 -10.16 3.05 0.76
N ILE A 175 -11.10 2.09 0.82
CA ILE A 175 -11.27 1.06 -0.21
C ILE A 175 -11.64 1.68 -1.56
N GLU A 176 -12.51 2.69 -1.55
CA GLU A 176 -12.98 3.38 -2.75
C GLU A 176 -11.80 4.00 -3.52
N ASN A 177 -10.92 4.72 -2.82
CA ASN A 177 -9.74 5.35 -3.42
C ASN A 177 -8.76 4.31 -3.99
N ARG A 178 -8.58 3.18 -3.29
CA ARG A 178 -7.76 2.07 -3.79
C ARG A 178 -8.35 1.44 -5.04
N LEU A 179 -9.67 1.28 -5.06
CA LEU A 179 -10.36 0.70 -6.21
C LEU A 179 -10.28 1.61 -7.43
N ILE A 180 -10.61 2.91 -7.26
CA ILE A 180 -10.50 3.91 -8.34
C ILE A 180 -9.08 3.94 -8.90
N LYS A 181 -8.08 4.02 -8.00
CA LYS A 181 -6.68 4.00 -8.43
C LYS A 181 -6.31 2.70 -9.16
N ARG A 182 -6.79 1.55 -8.69
CA ARG A 182 -6.52 0.27 -9.33
C ARG A 182 -7.16 0.16 -10.71
N ILE A 183 -8.40 0.64 -10.87
CA ILE A 183 -9.08 0.68 -12.17
C ILE A 183 -8.28 1.56 -13.15
N PHE A 184 -7.86 2.74 -12.70
CA PHE A 184 -7.01 3.61 -13.52
C PHE A 184 -5.69 2.93 -13.92
N ASP A 185 -4.98 2.34 -12.96
CA ASP A 185 -3.71 1.66 -13.18
C ASP A 185 -3.86 0.51 -14.20
N VAL A 186 -4.91 -0.31 -14.08
CA VAL A 186 -5.18 -1.43 -14.97
C VAL A 186 -5.60 -0.94 -16.37
N ALA A 187 -6.56 0.00 -16.45
CA ALA A 187 -7.06 0.49 -17.73
C ALA A 187 -5.94 1.15 -18.55
N PHE A 188 -5.15 2.02 -17.93
CA PHE A 188 -4.06 2.70 -18.62
C PHE A 188 -2.94 1.73 -19.03
N SER A 189 -2.58 0.79 -18.14
CA SER A 189 -1.54 -0.20 -18.44
C SER A 189 -1.97 -1.14 -19.55
N LEU A 190 -3.23 -1.59 -19.54
CA LEU A 190 -3.77 -2.45 -20.57
C LEU A 190 -3.80 -1.74 -21.92
N LEU A 191 -4.29 -0.48 -21.95
CA LEU A 191 -4.29 0.33 -23.16
C LEU A 191 -2.88 0.45 -23.74
N PHE A 192 -1.90 0.81 -22.92
CA PHE A 192 -0.50 0.95 -23.35
C PHE A 192 0.08 -0.38 -23.84
N LEU A 193 -0.11 -1.47 -23.08
CA LEU A 193 0.43 -2.78 -23.42
C LEU A 193 -0.19 -3.40 -24.68
N CYS A 194 -1.45 -3.08 -25.00
CA CYS A 194 -2.12 -3.56 -26.22
C CYS A 194 -1.85 -2.71 -27.46
N THR A 195 -1.52 -1.43 -27.28
CA THR A 195 -1.36 -0.49 -28.42
C THR A 195 0.11 -0.19 -28.72
N LEU A 196 0.78 0.56 -27.88
CA LEU A 196 2.12 1.09 -28.14
C LEU A 196 3.23 0.08 -27.80
N PHE A 197 3.05 -0.70 -26.75
CA PHE A 197 4.10 -1.61 -26.27
C PHE A 197 4.53 -2.66 -27.30
N PRO A 198 3.64 -3.32 -28.09
CA PRO A 198 4.06 -4.31 -29.07
C PRO A 198 4.99 -3.72 -30.15
N ILE A 199 4.73 -2.49 -30.58
CA ILE A 199 5.55 -1.79 -31.56
C ILE A 199 6.92 -1.47 -30.97
N ILE A 200 6.92 -0.90 -29.76
CA ILE A 200 8.16 -0.57 -29.04
C ILE A 200 8.95 -1.86 -28.74
N PHE A 201 8.28 -2.90 -28.29
CA PHE A 201 8.91 -4.18 -28.00
C PHE A 201 9.61 -4.80 -29.22
N LEU A 202 8.97 -4.73 -30.39
CA LEU A 202 9.57 -5.21 -31.63
C LEU A 202 10.84 -4.43 -31.98
N ILE A 203 10.76 -3.11 -32.00
CA ILE A 203 11.91 -2.24 -32.34
C ILE A 203 13.05 -2.40 -31.32
N VAL A 204 12.74 -2.24 -30.06
CA VAL A 204 13.73 -2.31 -28.96
C VAL A 204 14.29 -3.73 -28.83
N GLY A 205 13.43 -4.75 -28.91
CA GLY A 205 13.83 -6.15 -28.80
C GLY A 205 14.79 -6.60 -29.91
N VAL A 206 14.51 -6.23 -31.15
CA VAL A 206 15.40 -6.49 -32.31
C VAL A 206 16.74 -5.76 -32.11
N THR A 207 16.69 -4.48 -31.75
CA THR A 207 17.91 -3.67 -31.55
C THR A 207 18.78 -4.21 -30.40
N ILE A 208 18.15 -4.64 -29.28
CA ILE A 208 18.89 -5.29 -28.18
C ILE A 208 19.55 -6.60 -28.66
N LYS A 209 18.85 -7.43 -29.44
CA LYS A 209 19.40 -8.70 -29.93
C LYS A 209 20.58 -8.51 -30.89
N ILE A 210 20.54 -7.46 -31.72
CA ILE A 210 21.62 -7.14 -32.65
C ILE A 210 22.83 -6.55 -31.90
N THR A 211 22.60 -5.66 -30.92
CA THR A 211 23.69 -4.94 -30.23
C THR A 211 24.32 -5.74 -29.09
N SER A 212 23.60 -6.70 -28.51
CA SER A 212 24.09 -7.48 -27.38
C SER A 212 23.40 -8.85 -27.30
N PRO A 213 24.12 -9.98 -27.43
CA PRO A 213 23.53 -11.31 -27.30
C PRO A 213 22.98 -11.54 -25.89
N GLY A 214 21.81 -12.22 -25.78
CA GLY A 214 21.18 -12.56 -24.51
C GLY A 214 19.69 -12.21 -24.44
N PRO A 215 19.05 -12.21 -23.25
CA PRO A 215 17.63 -11.94 -23.08
C PRO A 215 17.28 -10.47 -23.36
N ILE A 216 16.08 -10.20 -23.86
CA ILE A 216 15.57 -8.85 -24.12
C ILE A 216 15.23 -8.14 -22.81
N PHE A 217 14.60 -8.88 -21.91
CA PHE A 217 14.20 -8.36 -20.60
C PHE A 217 15.30 -8.60 -19.56
N PHE A 218 15.45 -7.62 -18.71
CA PHE A 218 16.16 -7.68 -17.45
C PHE A 218 15.14 -7.62 -16.32
N ARG A 219 15.36 -8.39 -15.27
CA ARG A 219 14.53 -8.37 -14.07
C ARG A 219 15.40 -8.27 -12.83
N GLN A 220 14.97 -7.46 -11.89
CA GLN A 220 15.69 -7.25 -10.63
C GLN A 220 14.69 -7.15 -9.48
N LYS A 221 15.04 -7.72 -8.34
CA LYS A 221 14.23 -7.60 -7.13
C LYS A 221 14.23 -6.18 -6.60
N ARG A 222 13.05 -5.69 -6.24
CA ARG A 222 12.80 -4.37 -5.67
C ARG A 222 11.83 -4.48 -4.49
N ASN A 223 11.86 -3.46 -3.59
CA ASN A 223 10.89 -3.35 -2.52
C ASN A 223 9.62 -2.67 -3.04
N GLY A 224 8.48 -3.28 -2.76
CA GLY A 224 7.14 -2.80 -3.09
C GLY A 224 6.34 -2.39 -1.86
N LEU A 225 5.02 -2.50 -1.97
CA LEU A 225 4.07 -2.22 -0.89
C LEU A 225 4.40 -3.06 0.35
N ASN A 226 4.40 -2.42 1.53
CA ASN A 226 4.74 -3.06 2.80
C ASN A 226 6.08 -3.80 2.79
N ASN A 227 7.04 -3.25 2.04
CA ASN A 227 8.39 -3.79 1.88
C ASN A 227 8.44 -5.22 1.28
N LYS A 228 7.37 -5.69 0.62
CA LYS A 228 7.37 -6.97 -0.08
C LYS A 228 8.25 -6.90 -1.32
N GLU A 229 9.11 -7.89 -1.49
CA GLU A 229 9.94 -8.00 -2.70
C GLU A 229 9.09 -8.38 -3.91
N PHE A 230 9.41 -7.79 -5.06
CA PHE A 230 8.83 -8.16 -6.35
C PHE A 230 9.88 -8.08 -7.47
N TRP A 231 9.64 -8.77 -8.59
CA TRP A 231 10.49 -8.72 -9.77
C TRP A 231 10.11 -7.54 -10.66
N CYS A 232 10.95 -6.52 -10.70
CA CYS A 232 10.79 -5.34 -11.55
C CYS A 232 11.31 -5.64 -12.96
N TYR A 233 10.47 -5.53 -13.96
CA TYR A 233 10.82 -5.75 -15.37
C TYR A 233 11.35 -4.50 -16.04
N LYS A 234 12.42 -4.65 -16.82
CA LYS A 234 13.01 -3.60 -17.67
C LYS A 234 13.49 -4.19 -18.99
N PHE A 235 13.70 -3.36 -19.99
CA PHE A 235 14.52 -3.75 -21.12
C PHE A 235 16.01 -3.79 -20.69
N ARG A 236 16.75 -4.72 -21.23
CA ARG A 236 18.16 -4.85 -20.95
C ARG A 236 18.95 -3.73 -21.64
N SER A 237 19.50 -2.82 -20.85
CA SER A 237 20.32 -1.69 -21.30
C SER A 237 21.85 -1.91 -21.14
N MET A 238 22.24 -3.03 -20.56
CA MET A 238 23.63 -3.39 -20.28
C MET A 238 23.97 -4.78 -20.83
N LYS A 239 25.25 -5.03 -21.04
CA LYS A 239 25.76 -6.39 -21.32
C LYS A 239 25.44 -7.29 -20.13
N VAL A 240 25.25 -8.59 -20.39
CA VAL A 240 25.01 -9.58 -19.34
C VAL A 240 26.21 -9.60 -18.40
N ASN A 241 25.98 -9.37 -17.13
CA ASN A 241 26.99 -9.39 -16.06
C ASN A 241 26.42 -10.00 -14.78
N LYS A 242 27.29 -10.47 -13.90
CA LYS A 242 26.92 -11.08 -12.61
C LYS A 242 26.73 -10.05 -11.47
N GLU A 243 27.05 -8.79 -11.72
CA GLU A 243 27.10 -7.73 -10.71
C GLU A 243 25.86 -6.83 -10.73
N SER A 244 24.85 -7.18 -11.53
CA SER A 244 23.65 -6.38 -11.75
C SER A 244 22.83 -6.10 -10.48
N ASP A 245 22.94 -6.98 -9.46
CA ASP A 245 22.19 -6.86 -8.21
C ASP A 245 22.98 -6.16 -7.10
N THR A 246 24.28 -5.97 -7.29
CA THR A 246 25.19 -5.43 -6.26
C THR A 246 25.74 -4.04 -6.60
N LEU A 247 25.99 -3.76 -7.88
CA LEU A 247 26.60 -2.50 -8.32
C LEU A 247 25.61 -1.63 -9.09
N GLN A 248 25.39 -0.42 -8.55
CA GLN A 248 24.63 0.61 -9.24
C GLN A 248 25.36 1.08 -10.50
N ALA A 249 24.60 1.35 -11.55
CA ALA A 249 25.15 1.92 -12.78
C ALA A 249 25.65 3.36 -12.56
N THR A 250 26.87 3.63 -13.00
CA THR A 250 27.48 4.97 -13.02
C THR A 250 27.23 5.69 -14.35
N LEU A 251 27.53 6.99 -14.42
CA LEU A 251 27.37 7.78 -15.64
C LEU A 251 28.14 7.18 -16.84
N ASN A 252 29.41 6.81 -16.66
CA ASN A 252 30.28 6.24 -17.69
C ASN A 252 30.53 4.75 -17.47
N ASP A 253 29.51 3.98 -17.18
CA ASP A 253 29.63 2.56 -16.89
C ASP A 253 29.97 1.76 -18.16
N PRO A 254 31.10 1.04 -18.22
CA PRO A 254 31.55 0.30 -19.40
C PRO A 254 30.62 -0.88 -19.76
N ARG A 255 29.73 -1.26 -18.87
CA ARG A 255 28.73 -2.31 -19.10
C ARG A 255 27.58 -1.84 -19.98
N LYS A 256 27.38 -0.52 -20.15
CA LYS A 256 26.33 0.04 -20.99
C LYS A 256 26.63 -0.20 -22.46
N THR A 257 25.56 -0.50 -23.24
CA THR A 257 25.62 -0.41 -24.70
C THR A 257 25.25 1.01 -25.13
N LYS A 258 25.68 1.47 -26.30
CA LYS A 258 25.30 2.79 -26.85
C LYS A 258 23.78 2.94 -26.91
N PHE A 259 23.07 1.91 -27.39
CA PHE A 259 21.61 1.89 -27.43
C PHE A 259 20.99 1.82 -26.03
N GLY A 260 21.64 1.08 -25.10
CA GLY A 260 21.22 1.02 -23.71
C GLY A 260 21.32 2.37 -22.99
N ASP A 261 22.33 3.18 -23.31
CA ASP A 261 22.46 4.53 -22.76
C ASP A 261 21.35 5.45 -23.27
N PHE A 262 21.04 5.40 -24.57
CA PHE A 262 19.88 6.09 -25.16
C PHE A 262 18.56 5.69 -24.50
N MET A 263 18.32 4.38 -24.31
CA MET A 263 17.11 3.89 -23.63
C MET A 263 16.97 4.43 -22.20
N ARG A 264 18.07 4.53 -21.47
CA ARG A 264 18.10 5.07 -20.10
C ARG A 264 17.84 6.57 -20.04
N GLN A 265 18.41 7.35 -20.98
CA GLN A 265 18.16 8.78 -21.07
C GLN A 265 16.69 9.09 -21.41
N THR A 266 16.05 8.22 -22.18
CA THR A 266 14.65 8.36 -22.60
C THR A 266 13.67 7.59 -21.71
N ASN A 267 14.15 6.87 -20.70
CA ASN A 267 13.38 5.96 -19.83
C ASN A 267 12.61 4.85 -20.58
N ILE A 268 12.95 4.57 -21.84
CA ILE A 268 12.36 3.48 -22.63
C ILE A 268 12.63 2.13 -21.98
N ASP A 269 13.79 1.98 -21.31
CA ASP A 269 14.15 0.75 -20.58
C ASP A 269 13.16 0.41 -19.45
N GLU A 270 12.41 1.36 -18.92
CA GLU A 270 11.44 1.17 -17.84
C GLU A 270 10.02 0.81 -18.31
N LEU A 271 9.73 0.89 -19.62
CA LEU A 271 8.39 0.61 -20.16
C LEU A 271 7.85 -0.79 -19.84
N PRO A 272 8.64 -1.87 -19.74
CA PRO A 272 8.12 -3.17 -19.29
C PRO A 272 7.53 -3.17 -17.86
N GLN A 273 7.74 -2.12 -17.05
CA GLN A 273 7.13 -1.99 -15.72
C GLN A 273 5.60 -1.85 -15.78
N PHE A 274 5.02 -1.51 -16.95
CA PHE A 274 3.57 -1.58 -17.12
C PHE A 274 3.02 -3.00 -16.92
N ILE A 275 3.82 -4.04 -17.16
CA ILE A 275 3.50 -5.43 -16.81
C ILE A 275 3.40 -5.56 -15.28
N ASN A 276 4.33 -4.97 -14.51
CA ASN A 276 4.27 -4.97 -13.05
C ASN A 276 3.04 -4.21 -12.51
N VAL A 277 2.63 -3.13 -13.18
CA VAL A 277 1.40 -2.42 -12.81
C VAL A 277 0.18 -3.32 -13.04
N LEU A 278 0.11 -4.01 -14.16
CA LEU A 278 -0.98 -4.94 -14.48
C LEU A 278 -1.03 -6.12 -13.50
N LEU A 279 0.12 -6.70 -13.14
CA LEU A 279 0.24 -7.75 -12.12
C LEU A 279 -0.13 -7.25 -10.70
N GLY A 280 -0.02 -5.94 -10.45
CA GLY A 280 -0.38 -5.33 -9.19
C GLY A 280 0.76 -5.08 -8.23
N ASP A 281 2.01 -5.31 -8.63
CA ASP A 281 3.21 -5.03 -7.85
C ASP A 281 3.52 -3.53 -7.80
N MET A 282 3.19 -2.83 -8.88
CA MET A 282 3.42 -1.40 -9.07
C MET A 282 2.11 -0.64 -9.35
N SER A 283 2.24 0.66 -9.41
CA SER A 283 1.23 1.62 -9.86
C SER A 283 1.84 2.51 -10.95
N ILE A 284 1.04 3.22 -11.73
CA ILE A 284 1.55 4.23 -12.66
C ILE A 284 2.23 5.35 -11.89
N VAL A 285 1.54 5.89 -10.87
CA VAL A 285 2.05 6.97 -10.03
C VAL A 285 2.34 6.47 -8.62
N GLY A 286 3.59 6.61 -8.18
CA GLY A 286 4.06 6.21 -6.87
C GLY A 286 5.55 6.52 -6.66
N PRO A 287 6.11 6.26 -5.47
CA PRO A 287 7.55 6.44 -5.23
C PRO A 287 8.37 5.47 -6.11
N ARG A 288 9.52 5.93 -6.58
CA ARG A 288 10.43 5.09 -7.40
C ARG A 288 10.86 3.83 -6.63
N PRO A 289 10.76 2.63 -7.22
CA PRO A 289 11.19 1.40 -6.56
C PRO A 289 12.72 1.36 -6.42
N HIS A 290 13.23 1.16 -5.20
CA HIS A 290 14.65 1.05 -4.93
C HIS A 290 15.13 -0.41 -4.93
N MET A 291 16.46 -0.60 -5.13
CA MET A 291 17.11 -1.89 -4.96
C MET A 291 17.06 -2.30 -3.48
N LEU A 292 17.05 -3.60 -3.20
CA LEU A 292 17.01 -4.12 -1.84
C LEU A 292 18.15 -3.54 -0.99
N LYS A 293 19.36 -3.52 -1.54
CA LYS A 293 20.56 -2.96 -0.90
C LYS A 293 20.40 -1.48 -0.54
N HIS A 294 19.86 -0.68 -1.46
CA HIS A 294 19.61 0.75 -1.20
C HIS A 294 18.55 0.97 -0.11
N THR A 295 17.52 0.13 -0.09
CA THR A 295 16.50 0.20 0.97
C THR A 295 17.12 -0.08 2.33
N GLU A 296 18.00 -1.09 2.42
CA GLU A 296 18.69 -1.42 3.66
C GLU A 296 19.65 -0.29 4.10
N GLU A 297 20.43 0.27 3.18
CA GLU A 297 21.38 1.35 3.46
C GLU A 297 20.64 2.65 3.87
N TYR A 298 19.65 3.09 3.08
CA TYR A 298 18.95 4.35 3.33
C TYR A 298 18.01 4.29 4.54
N SER A 299 17.45 3.12 4.86
CA SER A 299 16.64 2.98 6.08
C SER A 299 17.43 3.23 7.37
N LYS A 300 18.76 3.01 7.34
CA LYS A 300 19.65 3.26 8.48
C LYS A 300 20.05 4.75 8.61
N ILE A 301 20.07 5.48 7.50
CA ILE A 301 20.60 6.85 7.42
C ILE A 301 19.47 7.88 7.41
N ILE A 302 18.38 7.60 6.70
CA ILE A 302 17.30 8.55 6.48
C ILE A 302 16.12 8.21 7.40
N ASN A 303 15.85 9.10 8.34
CA ASN A 303 14.67 8.95 9.20
C ASN A 303 13.38 8.92 8.36
N LYS A 304 12.45 8.02 8.72
CA LYS A 304 11.15 7.84 8.04
C LYS A 304 11.25 7.37 6.59
N TYR A 305 12.42 6.87 6.15
CA TYR A 305 12.59 6.36 4.80
C TYR A 305 11.57 5.27 4.43
N MET A 306 11.25 4.39 5.38
CA MET A 306 10.36 3.25 5.17
C MET A 306 8.90 3.64 4.88
N VAL A 307 8.50 4.86 5.22
CA VAL A 307 7.13 5.38 4.96
C VAL A 307 6.75 5.33 3.48
N ARG A 308 7.73 5.42 2.58
CA ARG A 308 7.52 5.29 1.14
C ARG A 308 6.89 3.95 0.72
N HIS A 309 7.04 2.90 1.54
CA HIS A 309 6.53 1.56 1.30
C HIS A 309 5.07 1.35 1.78
N PHE A 310 4.41 2.38 2.33
CA PHE A 310 2.97 2.33 2.62
C PHE A 310 2.11 2.37 1.35
N ILE A 311 2.71 2.75 0.21
CA ILE A 311 2.04 2.77 -1.09
C ILE A 311 2.85 1.96 -2.11
N LYS A 312 2.18 1.51 -3.17
CA LYS A 312 2.86 0.81 -4.26
C LYS A 312 3.86 1.74 -4.94
N PRO A 313 5.05 1.22 -5.33
CA PRO A 313 5.98 1.99 -6.14
C PRO A 313 5.39 2.31 -7.50
N GLY A 314 5.80 3.44 -8.08
CA GLY A 314 5.31 3.93 -9.36
C GLY A 314 6.33 3.84 -10.48
N ILE A 315 5.82 3.81 -11.73
CA ILE A 315 6.63 4.06 -12.93
C ILE A 315 7.10 5.51 -12.92
N THR A 316 6.19 6.41 -12.56
CA THR A 316 6.46 7.83 -12.36
C THR A 316 6.02 8.30 -10.99
N GLY A 317 6.50 9.46 -10.53
CA GLY A 317 6.15 10.04 -9.24
C GLY A 317 6.64 11.46 -9.12
N TRP A 318 6.15 12.18 -8.10
CA TRP A 318 6.45 13.58 -7.90
C TRP A 318 7.95 13.90 -7.98
N ALA A 319 8.79 13.19 -7.22
CA ALA A 319 10.23 13.38 -7.22
C ALA A 319 10.93 13.06 -8.56
N GLN A 320 10.26 12.38 -9.48
CA GLN A 320 10.81 12.05 -10.81
C GLN A 320 10.45 13.13 -11.86
N VAL A 321 9.43 13.93 -11.60
CA VAL A 321 8.95 14.99 -12.53
C VAL A 321 9.33 16.39 -12.09
N THR A 322 9.70 16.58 -10.82
CA THR A 322 10.13 17.89 -10.28
C THR A 322 11.64 18.06 -10.17
N GLY A 323 12.44 17.00 -10.40
CA GLY A 323 13.92 17.03 -10.36
C GLY A 323 14.46 16.66 -9.00
#